data_92c9d55e40ff198143c5520b5f3721c2
#
_entry.id   92c9d55e40ff198143c5520b5f3721c2
#
_cell.length_a   1.000
_cell.length_b   1.000
_cell.length_c   1.000
_cell.angle_alpha   90.00
_cell.angle_beta   90.00
_cell.angle_gamma   90.00
#
_symmetry.space_group_name_H-M   'P 1'
#
loop_
_entity.id
_entity.type
_entity.pdbx_description
1 polymer ?
#
loop_
_entity_poly.entity_id
_entity_poly.type
_entity_poly.pdbx_seq_one_letter_code
_entity_poly.pdbx_strand_id
1 'polypeptide(L)'
;MRLKALVLSLVLCSIQMGLMAQQTVKIYNTEADAQKEVAAAVSKAANEGKHVFIEVGGNWCPWCLKFNKLITEDAKLDSLIKANYEVVRVNFSKENDNHAFLATLGYPQRFGYPVFLVLDEKGRVLHTQDSWYLEQDKGYNREKVEHMFLMWSAFTMKEAATKFGGSK
;
A
#
# COMPACT_ATOMS: atom_id res chain seq x y z
N MET A 1 28.38 13.37 53.06
CA MET A 1 27.27 12.46 52.66
C MET A 1 26.26 13.08 51.70
N ARG A 2 25.93 14.37 51.76
CA ARG A 2 24.88 15.01 50.89
C ARG A 2 25.28 15.13 49.39
N LEU A 3 26.56 15.34 49.08
CA LEU A 3 27.05 15.50 47.72
C LEU A 3 27.01 14.19 46.90
N LYS A 4 27.28 13.03 47.54
CA LYS A 4 27.23 11.71 46.88
C LYS A 4 25.78 11.28 46.53
N ALA A 5 24.80 11.70 47.34
CA ALA A 5 23.40 11.43 47.09
C ALA A 5 22.85 12.26 45.90
N LEU A 6 23.32 13.49 45.74
CA LEU A 6 22.92 14.38 44.61
C LEU A 6 23.47 13.87 43.26
N VAL A 7 24.69 13.35 43.21
CA VAL A 7 25.28 12.79 41.99
C VAL A 7 24.59 11.50 41.59
N LEU A 8 24.22 10.66 42.56
CA LEU A 8 23.50 9.41 42.28
C LEU A 8 22.09 9.66 41.73
N SER A 9 21.40 10.71 42.23
CA SER A 9 20.08 11.11 41.76
C SER A 9 20.07 11.65 40.30
N LEU A 10 21.14 12.39 39.93
CA LEU A 10 21.32 12.91 38.57
C LEU A 10 21.64 11.81 37.55
N VAL A 11 22.36 10.76 37.92
CA VAL A 11 22.68 9.63 37.05
C VAL A 11 21.47 8.73 36.82
N LEU A 12 20.56 8.56 37.80
CA LEU A 12 19.34 7.81 37.63
C LEU A 12 18.33 8.53 36.70
N CYS A 13 18.30 9.86 36.69
CA CYS A 13 17.40 10.64 35.83
C CYS A 13 17.80 10.60 34.35
N SER A 14 19.08 10.42 34.03
CA SER A 14 19.60 10.37 32.66
C SER A 14 19.34 9.02 31.95
N ILE A 15 19.03 7.95 32.68
CA ILE A 15 18.81 6.62 32.11
C ILE A 15 17.37 6.44 31.60
N GLN A 16 16.42 7.29 31.99
CA GLN A 16 15.01 7.18 31.59
C GLN A 16 14.68 7.81 30.25
N MET A 17 15.61 8.50 29.59
CA MET A 17 15.36 9.16 28.28
C MET A 17 15.57 8.27 27.05
N GLY A 18 15.88 6.97 27.22
CA GLY A 18 16.35 6.10 26.13
C GLY A 18 15.36 5.10 25.55
N LEU A 19 14.15 4.97 26.06
CA LEU A 19 13.16 3.99 25.54
C LEU A 19 11.91 4.65 24.95
N MET A 20 12.09 5.54 24.00
CA MET A 20 11.05 5.80 23.01
C MET A 20 11.09 4.60 22.03
N ALA A 21 10.35 3.56 22.35
CA ALA A 21 10.08 2.49 21.39
C ALA A 21 9.51 3.15 20.14
N GLN A 22 10.25 3.12 19.02
CA GLN A 22 9.73 3.50 17.73
C GLN A 22 8.52 2.62 17.48
N GLN A 23 7.31 3.21 17.58
CA GLN A 23 6.10 2.51 17.18
C GLN A 23 6.24 2.19 15.69
N THR A 24 6.44 0.91 15.39
CA THR A 24 6.44 0.44 14.01
C THR A 24 5.04 0.68 13.45
N VAL A 25 4.95 1.53 12.44
CA VAL A 25 3.69 1.82 11.76
C VAL A 25 3.20 0.52 11.13
N LYS A 26 2.06 0.02 11.62
CA LYS A 26 1.42 -1.19 11.08
C LYS A 26 0.32 -0.76 10.11
N ILE A 27 0.55 -0.95 8.83
CA ILE A 27 -0.40 -0.63 7.75
C ILE A 27 -1.05 -1.86 7.15
N TYR A 28 -0.46 -3.04 7.38
CA TYR A 28 -1.03 -4.33 6.97
C TYR A 28 -1.64 -5.04 8.18
N ASN A 29 -2.87 -5.52 8.01
CA ASN A 29 -3.51 -6.39 9.00
C ASN A 29 -3.05 -7.84 8.75
N THR A 30 -2.26 -8.40 9.68
CA THR A 30 -1.71 -9.75 9.58
C THR A 30 -2.75 -10.86 9.78
N GLU A 31 -3.95 -10.52 10.29
CA GLU A 31 -5.04 -11.47 10.56
C GLU A 31 -6.15 -11.41 9.49
N ALA A 32 -6.03 -10.48 8.53
CA ALA A 32 -7.05 -10.28 7.53
C ALA A 32 -7.16 -11.45 6.54
N ASP A 33 -8.39 -11.80 6.19
CA ASP A 33 -8.70 -12.67 5.06
C ASP A 33 -8.70 -11.83 3.78
N ALA A 34 -7.58 -11.89 3.04
CA ALA A 34 -7.39 -11.07 1.84
C ALA A 34 -8.46 -11.31 0.78
N GLN A 35 -8.96 -12.53 0.64
CA GLN A 35 -10.01 -12.84 -0.33
C GLN A 35 -11.31 -12.10 0.02
N LYS A 36 -11.69 -12.07 1.30
CA LYS A 36 -12.89 -11.35 1.75
C LYS A 36 -12.73 -9.84 1.63
N GLU A 37 -11.56 -9.29 2.03
CA GLU A 37 -11.32 -7.86 1.92
C GLU A 37 -11.35 -7.38 0.47
N VAL A 38 -10.71 -8.12 -0.45
CA VAL A 38 -10.72 -7.77 -1.87
C VAL A 38 -12.12 -7.92 -2.47
N ALA A 39 -12.87 -8.96 -2.12
CA ALA A 39 -14.25 -9.13 -2.60
C ALA A 39 -15.15 -7.97 -2.13
N ALA A 40 -15.01 -7.53 -0.89
CA ALA A 40 -15.73 -6.36 -0.36
C ALA A 40 -15.33 -5.07 -1.09
N ALA A 41 -14.03 -4.87 -1.34
CA ALA A 41 -13.54 -3.71 -2.09
C ALA A 41 -14.03 -3.69 -3.53
N VAL A 42 -14.07 -4.84 -4.22
CA VAL A 42 -14.64 -4.97 -5.57
C VAL A 42 -16.11 -4.58 -5.59
N SER A 43 -16.90 -5.08 -4.64
CA SER A 43 -18.32 -4.72 -4.53
C SER A 43 -18.51 -3.22 -4.30
N LYS A 44 -17.69 -2.61 -3.44
CA LYS A 44 -17.75 -1.17 -3.17
C LYS A 44 -17.31 -0.35 -4.38
N ALA A 45 -16.21 -0.73 -5.02
CA ALA A 45 -15.67 -0.08 -6.21
C ALA A 45 -16.71 -0.08 -7.37
N ALA A 46 -17.41 -1.22 -7.58
CA ALA A 46 -18.47 -1.32 -8.57
C ALA A 46 -19.61 -0.31 -8.34
N ASN A 47 -20.01 -0.11 -7.07
CA ASN A 47 -21.07 0.85 -6.71
C ASN A 47 -20.62 2.32 -6.86
N GLU A 48 -19.33 2.58 -6.70
CA GLU A 48 -18.76 3.94 -6.73
C GLU A 48 -18.12 4.31 -8.09
N GLY A 49 -18.12 3.39 -9.05
CA GLY A 49 -17.50 3.61 -10.36
C GLY A 49 -15.97 3.72 -10.30
N LYS A 50 -15.35 3.02 -9.35
CA LYS A 50 -13.91 2.97 -9.10
C LYS A 50 -13.30 1.64 -9.50
N HIS A 51 -11.97 1.58 -9.50
CA HIS A 51 -11.21 0.35 -9.53
C HIS A 51 -10.72 -0.06 -8.13
N VAL A 52 -10.22 -1.28 -7.97
CA VAL A 52 -9.55 -1.72 -6.75
C VAL A 52 -8.05 -1.64 -6.97
N PHE A 53 -7.34 -1.03 -6.03
CA PHE A 53 -5.88 -1.03 -5.96
C PHE A 53 -5.42 -1.92 -4.83
N ILE A 54 -4.67 -2.98 -5.17
CA ILE A 54 -4.10 -3.90 -4.20
C ILE A 54 -2.61 -3.61 -4.06
N GLU A 55 -2.17 -3.43 -2.82
CA GLU A 55 -0.76 -3.39 -2.43
C GLU A 55 -0.42 -4.67 -1.68
N VAL A 56 0.39 -5.56 -2.28
CA VAL A 56 0.87 -6.79 -1.64
C VAL A 56 2.21 -6.52 -0.97
N GLY A 57 2.31 -6.82 0.30
CA GLY A 57 3.52 -6.59 1.08
C GLY A 57 3.36 -6.95 2.55
N GLY A 58 4.03 -6.23 3.44
CA GLY A 58 3.91 -6.46 4.87
C GLY A 58 4.56 -5.36 5.71
N ASN A 59 4.26 -5.36 7.00
CA ASN A 59 4.81 -4.38 7.95
C ASN A 59 6.35 -4.48 8.12
N TRP A 60 6.94 -5.57 7.66
CA TRP A 60 8.39 -5.82 7.63
C TRP A 60 9.08 -5.17 6.42
N CYS A 61 8.33 -4.71 5.42
CA CYS A 61 8.83 -4.24 4.14
C CYS A 61 9.06 -2.71 4.15
N PRO A 62 10.31 -2.22 4.18
CA PRO A 62 10.57 -0.77 4.21
C PRO A 62 10.03 -0.02 2.99
N TRP A 63 10.06 -0.63 1.81
CA TRP A 63 9.53 -0.05 0.59
C TRP A 63 8.01 0.08 0.59
N CYS A 64 7.31 -0.88 1.19
CA CYS A 64 5.87 -0.82 1.40
C CYS A 64 5.49 0.39 2.29
N LEU A 65 6.23 0.57 3.40
CA LEU A 65 6.01 1.70 4.31
C LEU A 65 6.31 3.05 3.64
N LYS A 66 7.36 3.12 2.80
CA LYS A 66 7.69 4.33 2.03
C LYS A 66 6.62 4.66 1.00
N PHE A 67 6.08 3.64 0.30
CA PHE A 67 5.01 3.84 -0.66
C PHE A 67 3.76 4.36 0.04
N ASN A 68 3.33 3.71 1.12
CA ASN A 68 2.21 4.17 1.92
C ASN A 68 2.40 5.62 2.40
N LYS A 69 3.59 5.97 2.89
CA LYS A 69 3.90 7.34 3.32
C LYS A 69 3.71 8.33 2.18
N LEU A 70 4.26 8.06 0.99
CA LEU A 70 4.11 8.93 -0.17
C LEU A 70 2.63 9.16 -0.53
N ILE A 71 1.86 8.09 -0.66
CA ILE A 71 0.47 8.19 -1.15
C ILE A 71 -0.51 8.76 -0.10
N THR A 72 -0.13 8.79 1.18
CA THR A 72 -0.97 9.32 2.26
C THR A 72 -0.57 10.74 2.69
N GLU A 73 0.70 11.11 2.55
CA GLU A 73 1.20 12.44 2.94
C GLU A 73 1.18 13.45 1.77
N ASP A 74 1.22 13.01 0.51
CA ASP A 74 1.02 13.88 -0.64
C ASP A 74 -0.49 14.08 -0.87
N ALA A 75 -0.99 15.27 -0.54
CA ALA A 75 -2.42 15.59 -0.60
C ALA A 75 -3.04 15.40 -1.99
N LYS A 76 -2.25 15.59 -3.07
CA LYS A 76 -2.72 15.40 -4.44
C LYS A 76 -2.86 13.92 -4.80
N LEU A 77 -1.88 13.09 -4.40
CA LEU A 77 -1.96 11.64 -4.58
C LEU A 77 -3.07 11.04 -3.73
N ASP A 78 -3.18 11.42 -2.46
CA ASP A 78 -4.23 10.94 -1.56
C ASP A 78 -5.62 11.24 -2.13
N SER A 79 -5.84 12.48 -2.61
CA SER A 79 -7.10 12.88 -3.25
C SER A 79 -7.37 12.07 -4.54
N LEU A 80 -6.37 11.92 -5.40
CA LEU A 80 -6.46 11.15 -6.64
C LEU A 80 -6.84 9.70 -6.38
N ILE A 81 -6.18 9.07 -5.41
CA ILE A 81 -6.41 7.67 -5.07
C ILE A 81 -7.80 7.49 -4.48
N LYS A 82 -8.20 8.30 -3.52
CA LYS A 82 -9.55 8.24 -2.92
C LYS A 82 -10.67 8.44 -3.92
N ALA A 83 -10.45 9.30 -4.92
CA ALA A 83 -11.45 9.54 -5.95
C ALA A 83 -11.61 8.36 -6.93
N ASN A 84 -10.57 7.54 -7.16
CA ASN A 84 -10.56 6.58 -8.24
C ASN A 84 -10.42 5.11 -7.81
N TYR A 85 -10.05 4.86 -6.54
CA TYR A 85 -9.72 3.51 -6.09
C TYR A 85 -10.28 3.18 -4.71
N GLU A 86 -10.65 1.91 -4.54
CA GLU A 86 -10.72 1.24 -3.26
C GLU A 86 -9.37 0.56 -3.02
N VAL A 87 -8.70 0.91 -1.91
CA VAL A 87 -7.34 0.43 -1.62
C VAL A 87 -7.40 -0.73 -0.64
N VAL A 88 -6.76 -1.86 -1.01
CA VAL A 88 -6.62 -3.04 -0.14
C VAL A 88 -5.14 -3.36 0.03
N ARG A 89 -4.71 -3.55 1.28
CA ARG A 89 -3.35 -3.99 1.60
C ARG A 89 -3.36 -5.46 1.96
N VAL A 90 -2.88 -6.28 1.05
CA VAL A 90 -2.79 -7.73 1.23
C VAL A 90 -1.48 -8.07 1.93
N ASN A 91 -1.59 -8.56 3.16
CA ASN A 91 -0.43 -8.97 3.94
C ASN A 91 0.23 -10.21 3.36
N PHE A 92 1.56 -10.19 3.32
CA PHE A 92 2.41 -11.33 3.07
C PHE A 92 3.47 -11.42 4.17
N SER A 93 3.29 -12.32 5.11
CA SER A 93 4.21 -12.53 6.23
C SER A 93 4.21 -14.00 6.64
N LYS A 94 5.06 -14.36 7.60
CA LYS A 94 5.12 -15.73 8.13
C LYS A 94 3.84 -16.16 8.84
N GLU A 95 3.14 -15.20 9.45
CA GLU A 95 1.89 -15.44 10.19
C GLU A 95 0.71 -15.64 9.23
N ASN A 96 0.73 -14.92 8.10
CA ASN A 96 -0.33 -14.99 7.10
C ASN A 96 0.25 -14.59 5.74
N ASP A 97 0.55 -15.57 4.90
CA ASP A 97 1.15 -15.36 3.59
C ASP A 97 0.12 -15.16 2.46
N ASN A 98 -1.15 -15.38 2.74
CA ASN A 98 -2.24 -15.28 1.76
C ASN A 98 -1.96 -16.02 0.43
N HIS A 99 -1.14 -17.07 0.47
CA HIS A 99 -0.57 -17.73 -0.71
C HIS A 99 -1.64 -18.25 -1.67
N ALA A 100 -2.69 -18.88 -1.15
CA ALA A 100 -3.78 -19.41 -1.96
C ALA A 100 -4.53 -18.30 -2.72
N PHE A 101 -4.78 -17.16 -2.06
CA PHE A 101 -5.39 -16.01 -2.69
C PHE A 101 -4.47 -15.38 -3.76
N LEU A 102 -3.20 -15.18 -3.46
CA LEU A 102 -2.24 -14.63 -4.40
C LEU A 102 -2.03 -15.51 -5.63
N ALA A 103 -2.20 -16.83 -5.50
CA ALA A 103 -2.19 -17.76 -6.62
C ALA A 103 -3.32 -17.44 -7.63
N THR A 104 -4.51 -17.06 -7.17
CA THR A 104 -5.65 -16.69 -8.04
C THR A 104 -5.38 -15.40 -8.81
N LEU A 105 -4.46 -14.56 -8.34
CA LEU A 105 -4.02 -13.32 -8.99
C LEU A 105 -2.77 -13.51 -9.86
N GLY A 106 -2.35 -14.75 -10.10
CA GLY A 106 -1.20 -15.08 -10.96
C GLY A 106 0.15 -14.89 -10.28
N TYR A 107 0.23 -15.11 -8.96
CA TYR A 107 1.47 -15.05 -8.17
C TYR A 107 2.21 -13.70 -8.27
N PRO A 108 1.56 -12.56 -7.95
CA PRO A 108 2.18 -11.24 -8.10
C PRO A 108 3.44 -11.08 -7.25
N GLN A 109 3.57 -11.78 -6.12
CA GLN A 109 4.73 -11.75 -5.23
C GLN A 109 6.05 -12.16 -5.90
N ARG A 110 6.01 -12.78 -7.11
CA ARG A 110 7.21 -13.07 -7.90
C ARG A 110 7.97 -11.82 -8.34
N PHE A 111 7.34 -10.66 -8.31
CA PHE A 111 7.96 -9.37 -8.65
C PHE A 111 8.63 -8.69 -7.45
N GLY A 112 8.59 -9.28 -6.25
CA GLY A 112 9.07 -8.67 -5.01
C GLY A 112 8.01 -7.87 -4.26
N TYR A 113 8.44 -7.00 -3.34
CA TYR A 113 7.54 -6.25 -2.46
C TYR A 113 7.95 -4.78 -2.32
N PRO A 114 6.98 -3.84 -2.34
CA PRO A 114 5.59 -4.11 -2.68
C PRO A 114 5.41 -4.47 -4.15
N VAL A 115 4.36 -5.20 -4.45
CA VAL A 115 3.84 -5.32 -5.81
C VAL A 115 2.39 -4.85 -5.80
N PHE A 116 2.00 -4.19 -6.88
CA PHE A 116 0.68 -3.56 -6.98
C PHE A 116 -0.16 -4.22 -8.07
N LEU A 117 -1.47 -4.32 -7.82
CA LEU A 117 -2.42 -4.76 -8.84
C LEU A 117 -3.57 -3.75 -8.92
N VAL A 118 -4.07 -3.59 -10.12
CA VAL A 118 -5.34 -2.88 -10.37
C VAL A 118 -6.36 -3.89 -10.86
N LEU A 119 -7.52 -3.92 -10.20
CA LEU A 119 -8.65 -4.73 -10.61
C LEU A 119 -9.79 -3.82 -11.08
N ASP A 120 -10.56 -4.32 -12.05
CA ASP A 120 -11.81 -3.66 -12.46
C ASP A 120 -12.95 -3.94 -11.45
N GLU A 121 -14.13 -3.38 -11.75
CA GLU A 121 -15.35 -3.53 -10.96
C GLU A 121 -15.91 -4.97 -10.90
N LYS A 122 -15.29 -5.90 -11.66
CA LYS A 122 -15.63 -7.34 -11.67
C LYS A 122 -14.56 -8.18 -10.99
N GLY A 123 -13.53 -7.54 -10.44
CA GLY A 123 -12.39 -8.21 -9.79
C GLY A 123 -11.39 -8.83 -10.76
N ARG A 124 -11.45 -8.49 -12.06
CA ARG A 124 -10.46 -8.96 -13.04
C ARG A 124 -9.21 -8.10 -12.96
N VAL A 125 -8.04 -8.74 -12.97
CA VAL A 125 -6.76 -8.03 -12.97
C VAL A 125 -6.58 -7.30 -14.31
N LEU A 126 -6.50 -5.97 -14.24
CA LEU A 126 -6.20 -5.10 -15.38
C LEU A 126 -4.70 -4.88 -15.52
N HIS A 127 -3.98 -4.78 -14.41
CA HIS A 127 -2.57 -4.45 -14.38
C HIS A 127 -1.87 -5.03 -13.16
N THR A 128 -0.62 -5.45 -13.34
CA THR A 128 0.31 -5.76 -12.25
C THR A 128 1.52 -4.86 -12.41
N GLN A 129 1.80 -4.03 -11.41
CA GLN A 129 2.91 -3.09 -11.39
C GLN A 129 4.00 -3.55 -10.43
N ASP A 130 5.17 -3.82 -10.95
CA ASP A 130 6.40 -3.98 -10.19
C ASP A 130 6.82 -2.63 -9.59
N SER A 131 7.12 -2.60 -8.28
CA SER A 131 7.53 -1.38 -7.59
C SER A 131 8.80 -0.76 -8.15
N TRP A 132 9.72 -1.58 -8.64
CA TRP A 132 11.00 -1.15 -9.23
C TRP A 132 10.84 -0.01 -10.26
N TYR A 133 9.84 -0.10 -11.14
CA TYR A 133 9.61 0.93 -12.16
C TYR A 133 9.14 2.27 -11.61
N LEU A 134 8.63 2.27 -10.38
CA LEU A 134 8.16 3.46 -9.67
C LEU A 134 9.23 4.05 -8.76
N GLU A 135 10.29 3.30 -8.49
CA GLU A 135 11.35 3.69 -7.56
C GLU A 135 12.27 4.76 -8.15
N GLN A 136 12.80 5.60 -7.27
CA GLN A 136 13.85 6.57 -7.54
C GLN A 136 14.66 6.81 -6.28
N ASP A 137 15.98 6.73 -6.38
CA ASP A 137 16.92 6.93 -5.28
C ASP A 137 16.61 6.02 -4.06
N LYS A 138 16.24 6.63 -2.93
CA LYS A 138 15.88 5.92 -1.70
C LYS A 138 14.36 5.90 -1.44
N GLY A 139 13.55 6.16 -2.46
CA GLY A 139 12.10 6.24 -2.37
C GLY A 139 11.41 6.00 -3.70
N TYR A 140 10.30 6.67 -3.91
CA TYR A 140 9.49 6.56 -5.13
C TYR A 140 9.51 7.86 -5.93
N ASN A 141 9.48 7.75 -7.26
CA ASN A 141 9.25 8.87 -8.13
C ASN A 141 7.75 9.24 -8.09
N ARG A 142 7.46 10.40 -7.53
CA ARG A 142 6.09 10.88 -7.35
C ARG A 142 5.29 10.96 -8.66
N GLU A 143 5.93 11.42 -9.73
CA GLU A 143 5.28 11.59 -11.04
C GLU A 143 4.94 10.25 -11.68
N LYS A 144 5.83 9.25 -11.58
CA LYS A 144 5.55 7.89 -12.05
C LYS A 144 4.38 7.26 -11.28
N VAL A 145 4.32 7.47 -9.96
CA VAL A 145 3.23 6.98 -9.11
C VAL A 145 1.91 7.66 -9.50
N GLU A 146 1.90 9.00 -9.67
CA GLU A 146 0.73 9.74 -10.12
C GLU A 146 0.27 9.24 -11.50
N HIS A 147 1.21 9.07 -12.44
CA HIS A 147 0.91 8.59 -13.79
C HIS A 147 0.29 7.20 -13.78
N MET A 148 0.82 6.27 -12.99
CA MET A 148 0.24 4.93 -12.83
C MET A 148 -1.22 5.02 -12.37
N PHE A 149 -1.52 5.78 -11.32
CA PHE A 149 -2.89 5.93 -10.84
C PHE A 149 -3.82 6.60 -11.85
N LEU A 150 -3.35 7.61 -12.59
CA LEU A 150 -4.14 8.25 -13.62
C LEU A 150 -4.48 7.28 -14.76
N MET A 151 -3.49 6.55 -15.27
CA MET A 151 -3.67 5.69 -16.46
C MET A 151 -4.56 4.48 -16.20
N TRP A 152 -4.55 3.95 -14.98
CA TRP A 152 -5.34 2.78 -14.61
C TRP A 152 -6.64 3.11 -13.86
N SER A 153 -7.05 4.39 -13.80
CA SER A 153 -8.33 4.78 -13.21
C SER A 153 -9.52 4.30 -14.06
N ALA A 154 -10.64 4.02 -13.41
CA ALA A 154 -11.87 3.62 -14.11
C ALA A 154 -12.32 4.68 -15.11
N PHE A 155 -12.13 5.97 -14.78
CA PHE A 155 -12.42 7.09 -15.67
C PHE A 155 -11.58 7.04 -16.95
N THR A 156 -10.25 6.96 -16.83
CA THR A 156 -9.35 6.93 -18.00
C THR A 156 -9.58 5.68 -18.85
N MET A 157 -9.80 4.53 -18.23
CA MET A 157 -10.07 3.29 -18.96
C MET A 157 -11.40 3.36 -19.76
N LYS A 158 -12.43 3.98 -19.19
CA LYS A 158 -13.71 4.22 -19.87
C LYS A 158 -13.58 5.20 -21.05
N GLU A 159 -12.83 6.28 -20.86
CA GLU A 159 -12.52 7.22 -21.96
C GLU A 159 -11.77 6.54 -23.09
N ALA A 160 -10.74 5.74 -22.76
CA ALA A 160 -9.97 4.99 -23.74
C ALA A 160 -10.84 4.00 -24.51
N ALA A 161 -11.73 3.27 -23.83
CA ALA A 161 -12.69 2.37 -24.48
C ALA A 161 -13.64 3.10 -25.42
N THR A 162 -14.09 4.30 -25.07
CA THR A 162 -14.93 5.14 -25.93
C THR A 162 -14.17 5.65 -27.14
N LYS A 163 -12.90 6.06 -26.95
CA LYS A 163 -12.09 6.66 -28.01
C LYS A 163 -11.51 5.64 -29.00
N PHE A 164 -11.10 4.48 -28.49
CA PHE A 164 -10.36 3.46 -29.26
C PHE A 164 -11.13 2.16 -29.45
N GLY A 165 -12.20 1.95 -28.69
CA GLY A 165 -13.11 0.82 -28.87
C GLY A 165 -13.88 1.03 -30.15
N GLY A 166 -13.45 0.38 -31.24
CA GLY A 166 -14.15 0.42 -32.50
C GLY A 166 -15.61 -0.05 -32.33
N SER A 167 -16.56 0.63 -32.97
CA SER A 167 -17.92 0.13 -33.12
C SER A 167 -17.85 -1.24 -33.77
N LYS A 168 -18.24 -2.29 -33.01
CA LYS A 168 -18.54 -3.60 -33.58
C LYS A 168 -19.83 -3.55 -34.35
#